data_10181fb7ff1c1504087d0a4f30664e83
#
_entry.id   10181fb7ff1c1504087d0a4f30664e83
#
_cell.length_a   1.000
_cell.length_b   1.000
_cell.length_c   1.000
_cell.angle_alpha   90.00
_cell.angle_beta   90.00
_cell.angle_gamma   90.00
#
_symmetry.space_group_name_H-M   'P 1'
#
loop_
_entity.id
_entity.type
_entity.pdbx_description
1 polymer ?
#
loop_
_entity_poly.entity_id
_entity_poly.type
_entity_poly.pdbx_seq_one_letter_code
_entity_poly.pdbx_strand_id
1 'polypeptide(L)'
;VRVFRDAPEINIGGSTKIEIFHDSNFASAEDLGARSVSKIEDLRDGSRDVEIVVEIQKMIQRDFQGKDGEEKSVWSGDIADPTGRCRCSIWAKPPFDYESTPVVVRLKGVRVRAWQGIPDITVDNESQIEVLAAAPWGEEVDLSDNVVEVELHDLTTGASRVGISTTGTIVSIREDSGIISRCNKCRRVLRDGECSLSTCESYEGVDDVRLRMVMDNGKSTISLILNKAASESLIGMEMDKISSFIAENGSMQFVQNIREMLLGRELKADGRTIVDEQGAMLLSDNASVVEVDSVLVATELRAKWGVQ
;
A
#
# COMPACT_ATOMS: atom_id res chain seq x y z
N VAL A 1 -20.31 -3.59 27.69
CA VAL A 1 -19.50 -3.62 26.48
C VAL A 1 -19.60 -2.24 25.82
N ARG A 2 -18.49 -1.64 25.51
CA ARG A 2 -18.45 -0.43 24.65
C ARG A 2 -17.39 -0.63 23.56
N VAL A 3 -17.53 0.11 22.48
CA VAL A 3 -16.55 0.10 21.41
C VAL A 3 -15.58 1.26 21.64
N PHE A 4 -14.29 0.96 21.68
CA PHE A 4 -13.22 1.93 21.75
C PHE A 4 -12.23 1.65 20.63
N ARG A 5 -12.04 2.60 19.72
CA ARG A 5 -11.20 2.46 18.52
C ARG A 5 -11.54 1.20 17.70
N ASP A 6 -12.83 1.02 17.44
CA ASP A 6 -13.41 -0.12 16.69
C ASP A 6 -13.22 -1.51 17.31
N ALA A 7 -12.71 -1.59 18.53
CA ALA A 7 -12.59 -2.82 19.30
C ALA A 7 -13.64 -2.86 20.43
N PRO A 8 -14.36 -3.98 20.63
CA PRO A 8 -15.25 -4.14 21.78
C PRO A 8 -14.44 -4.27 23.07
N GLU A 9 -14.77 -3.45 24.05
CA GLU A 9 -14.18 -3.51 25.40
C GLU A 9 -15.19 -3.95 26.43
N ILE A 10 -14.78 -4.86 27.30
CA ILE A 10 -15.52 -5.24 28.49
C ILE A 10 -14.82 -4.62 29.70
N ASN A 11 -15.47 -3.64 30.33
CA ASN A 11 -14.95 -3.03 31.55
C ASN A 11 -15.41 -3.82 32.76
N ILE A 12 -14.47 -4.32 33.54
CA ILE A 12 -14.71 -5.01 34.81
C ILE A 12 -14.41 -4.02 35.95
N GLY A 13 -15.44 -3.62 36.68
CA GLY A 13 -15.32 -2.71 37.82
C GLY A 13 -15.51 -3.45 39.14
N GLY A 14 -15.32 -2.75 40.27
CA GLY A 14 -15.42 -3.34 41.61
C GLY A 14 -16.81 -3.92 41.98
N SER A 15 -17.86 -3.57 41.23
CA SER A 15 -19.22 -4.11 41.39
C SER A 15 -19.55 -5.24 40.40
N THR A 16 -18.63 -5.62 39.53
CA THR A 16 -18.84 -6.66 38.54
C THR A 16 -18.73 -8.03 39.21
N LYS A 17 -19.77 -8.84 39.10
CA LYS A 17 -19.69 -10.26 39.52
C LYS A 17 -19.09 -11.05 38.35
N ILE A 18 -18.07 -11.83 38.69
CA ILE A 18 -17.43 -12.77 37.76
C ILE A 18 -17.79 -14.17 38.27
N GLU A 19 -18.45 -14.95 37.42
CA GLU A 19 -18.81 -16.34 37.72
C GLU A 19 -18.03 -17.24 36.74
N ILE A 20 -17.43 -18.30 37.27
CA ILE A 20 -16.73 -19.30 36.47
C ILE A 20 -17.72 -20.39 36.10
N PHE A 21 -17.97 -20.56 34.82
CA PHE A 21 -18.79 -21.67 34.31
C PHE A 21 -17.89 -22.83 33.89
N HIS A 22 -18.10 -24.00 34.55
CA HIS A 22 -17.33 -25.21 34.24
C HIS A 22 -17.95 -26.08 33.12
N ASP A 23 -19.25 -25.93 32.85
CA ASP A 23 -19.99 -26.68 31.85
C ASP A 23 -20.57 -25.70 30.78
N SER A 24 -19.69 -25.07 30.02
CA SER A 24 -20.15 -24.21 28.94
C SER A 24 -20.21 -24.97 27.63
N ASN A 25 -21.37 -24.97 26.95
CA ASN A 25 -21.51 -25.35 25.53
C ASN A 25 -20.97 -24.26 24.59
N PHE A 26 -20.15 -23.35 25.10
CA PHE A 26 -19.46 -22.41 24.26
C PHE A 26 -18.30 -23.11 23.56
N ALA A 27 -18.08 -22.77 22.29
CA ALA A 27 -16.88 -23.15 21.60
C ALA A 27 -15.67 -22.79 22.47
N SER A 28 -14.68 -23.69 22.56
CA SER A 28 -13.47 -23.42 23.35
C SER A 28 -12.76 -22.17 22.84
N ALA A 29 -11.92 -21.55 23.68
CA ALA A 29 -11.05 -20.47 23.20
C ALA A 29 -10.18 -20.93 22.02
N GLU A 30 -9.91 -22.25 21.90
CA GLU A 30 -9.23 -22.86 20.75
C GLU A 30 -10.16 -22.98 19.54
N ASP A 31 -11.45 -23.30 19.72
CA ASP A 31 -12.44 -23.36 18.64
C ASP A 31 -12.87 -21.96 18.15
N LEU A 32 -12.92 -20.98 19.07
CA LEU A 32 -13.12 -19.55 18.77
C LEU A 32 -11.80 -18.89 18.36
N GLY A 33 -10.69 -19.45 18.79
CA GLY A 33 -9.34 -19.01 18.59
C GLY A 33 -8.61 -19.76 17.50
N ALA A 34 -9.32 -20.45 16.60
CA ALA A 34 -8.84 -20.52 15.23
C ALA A 34 -8.81 -19.09 14.70
N ARG A 35 -7.86 -18.31 15.26
CA ARG A 35 -7.51 -16.99 14.76
C ARG A 35 -7.29 -17.21 13.29
N SER A 36 -8.15 -16.68 12.46
CA SER A 36 -7.92 -16.69 11.03
C SER A 36 -6.57 -16.02 10.85
N VAL A 37 -5.61 -16.75 10.31
CA VAL A 37 -4.32 -16.19 9.95
C VAL A 37 -4.63 -15.02 9.04
N SER A 38 -4.33 -13.81 9.49
CA SER A 38 -4.58 -12.58 8.74
C SER A 38 -3.73 -12.57 7.48
N LYS A 39 -4.15 -11.83 6.50
CA LYS A 39 -3.37 -11.54 5.30
C LYS A 39 -2.96 -10.08 5.32
N ILE A 40 -1.97 -9.71 4.50
CA ILE A 40 -1.54 -8.31 4.38
C ILE A 40 -2.72 -7.41 3.96
N GLU A 41 -3.60 -7.88 3.11
CA GLU A 41 -4.81 -7.15 2.69
C GLU A 41 -5.79 -6.83 3.84
N ASP A 42 -5.74 -7.60 4.92
CA ASP A 42 -6.62 -7.45 6.08
C ASP A 42 -6.06 -6.50 7.15
N LEU A 43 -4.79 -6.12 7.05
CA LEU A 43 -4.13 -5.30 8.06
C LEU A 43 -4.72 -3.90 8.15
N ARG A 44 -4.97 -3.44 9.36
CA ARG A 44 -5.51 -2.10 9.66
C ARG A 44 -4.62 -1.41 10.69
N ASP A 45 -4.56 -0.07 10.61
CA ASP A 45 -3.87 0.72 11.62
C ASP A 45 -4.48 0.46 13.01
N GLY A 46 -3.61 0.29 13.98
CA GLY A 46 -3.98 0.02 15.37
C GLY A 46 -4.37 -1.43 15.67
N SER A 47 -4.36 -2.34 14.70
CA SER A 47 -4.57 -3.78 14.94
C SER A 47 -3.54 -4.32 15.91
N ARG A 48 -3.97 -5.16 16.84
CA ARG A 48 -3.13 -5.81 17.86
C ARG A 48 -3.43 -7.29 17.91
N ASP A 49 -2.46 -8.05 18.41
CA ASP A 49 -2.58 -9.49 18.57
C ASP A 49 -2.86 -10.21 17.24
N VAL A 50 -2.24 -9.70 16.17
CA VAL A 50 -2.38 -10.24 14.82
C VAL A 50 -1.51 -11.48 14.68
N GLU A 51 -2.06 -12.53 14.04
CA GLU A 51 -1.31 -13.68 13.56
C GLU A 51 -1.29 -13.64 12.03
N ILE A 52 -0.10 -13.71 11.42
CA ILE A 52 0.08 -13.64 9.97
C ILE A 52 1.26 -14.51 9.54
N VAL A 53 1.14 -15.14 8.37
CA VAL A 53 2.27 -15.82 7.72
C VAL A 53 2.73 -14.97 6.55
N VAL A 54 4.02 -14.67 6.52
CA VAL A 54 4.64 -13.81 5.53
C VAL A 54 6.01 -14.34 5.13
N GLU A 55 6.47 -13.93 3.96
CA GLU A 55 7.84 -14.10 3.52
C GLU A 55 8.61 -12.79 3.75
N ILE A 56 9.71 -12.86 4.48
CA ILE A 56 10.62 -11.75 4.65
C ILE A 56 11.49 -11.64 3.41
N GLN A 57 11.33 -10.56 2.65
CA GLN A 57 12.00 -10.34 1.37
C GLN A 57 13.39 -9.75 1.56
N LYS A 58 13.47 -8.75 2.42
CA LYS A 58 14.70 -8.02 2.71
C LYS A 58 14.63 -7.47 4.12
N MET A 59 15.75 -7.53 4.82
CA MET A 59 15.85 -6.97 6.16
C MET A 59 17.21 -6.30 6.37
N ILE A 60 17.20 -5.16 7.05
CA ILE A 60 18.40 -4.38 7.34
C ILE A 60 18.42 -4.09 8.83
N GLN A 61 19.53 -4.40 9.48
CA GLN A 61 19.78 -3.99 10.86
C GLN A 61 20.15 -2.51 10.90
N ARG A 62 19.59 -1.80 11.88
CA ARG A 62 19.95 -0.43 12.22
C ARG A 62 20.19 -0.33 13.71
N ASP A 63 21.36 0.19 14.07
CA ASP A 63 21.72 0.45 15.44
C ASP A 63 21.54 1.95 15.73
N PHE A 64 21.02 2.27 16.90
CA PHE A 64 20.81 3.64 17.33
C PHE A 64 20.84 3.74 18.83
N GLN A 65 21.16 4.94 19.33
CA GLN A 65 21.13 5.21 20.75
C GLN A 65 19.72 5.59 21.21
N GLY A 66 19.17 4.83 22.15
CA GLY A 66 17.88 5.12 22.76
C GLY A 66 17.91 6.42 23.59
N LYS A 67 16.73 6.94 23.95
CA LYS A 67 16.62 8.13 24.80
C LYS A 67 17.22 7.94 26.20
N ASP A 68 17.37 6.71 26.62
CA ASP A 68 17.98 6.22 27.85
C ASP A 68 19.52 6.10 27.77
N GLY A 69 20.09 6.35 26.58
CA GLY A 69 21.53 6.22 26.31
C GLY A 69 21.96 4.80 25.98
N GLU A 70 21.07 3.82 25.99
CA GLU A 70 21.38 2.43 25.64
C GLU A 70 21.46 2.26 24.11
N GLU A 71 22.37 1.42 23.66
CA GLU A 71 22.42 0.99 22.26
C GLU A 71 21.27 0.00 21.99
N LYS A 72 20.49 0.29 20.96
CA LYS A 72 19.36 -0.52 20.54
C LYS A 72 19.48 -0.84 19.06
N SER A 73 19.08 -2.05 18.71
CA SER A 73 19.01 -2.49 17.33
C SER A 73 17.56 -2.71 16.91
N VAL A 74 17.25 -2.36 15.68
CA VAL A 74 16.00 -2.71 15.03
C VAL A 74 16.29 -3.30 13.65
N TRP A 75 15.64 -4.39 13.34
CA TRP A 75 15.67 -4.99 12.01
C TRP A 75 14.41 -4.53 11.27
N SER A 76 14.60 -3.81 10.19
CA SER A 76 13.51 -3.26 9.40
C SER A 76 13.61 -3.73 7.97
N GLY A 77 12.48 -4.09 7.38
CA GLY A 77 12.47 -4.58 6.01
C GLY A 77 11.08 -4.73 5.42
N ASP A 78 11.06 -5.37 4.28
CA ASP A 78 9.85 -5.62 3.51
C ASP A 78 9.44 -7.08 3.65
N ILE A 79 8.16 -7.29 3.87
CA ILE A 79 7.51 -8.59 3.96
C ILE A 79 6.39 -8.70 2.94
N ALA A 80 6.12 -9.91 2.48
CA ALA A 80 5.11 -10.17 1.47
C ALA A 80 4.30 -11.42 1.79
N ASP A 81 3.06 -11.43 1.31
CA ASP A 81 2.24 -12.61 1.12
C ASP A 81 1.56 -12.53 -0.27
N PRO A 82 0.78 -13.53 -0.70
CA PRO A 82 0.11 -13.49 -2.00
C PRO A 82 -0.88 -12.32 -2.18
N THR A 83 -1.22 -11.59 -1.12
CA THR A 83 -2.20 -10.49 -1.16
C THR A 83 -1.57 -9.10 -1.17
N GLY A 84 -0.25 -9.00 -0.94
CA GLY A 84 0.43 -7.72 -0.98
C GLY A 84 1.78 -7.71 -0.27
N ARG A 85 2.27 -6.49 -0.07
CA ARG A 85 3.51 -6.20 0.65
C ARG A 85 3.28 -5.14 1.71
N CYS A 86 4.03 -5.22 2.79
CA CYS A 86 4.10 -4.15 3.79
C CYS A 86 5.47 -4.12 4.46
N ARG A 87 5.64 -3.22 5.40
CA ARG A 87 6.87 -3.12 6.18
C ARG A 87 6.78 -3.95 7.45
N CYS A 88 7.95 -4.36 7.94
CA CYS A 88 8.09 -5.01 9.23
C CYS A 88 9.26 -4.40 10.00
N SER A 89 9.07 -4.19 11.29
CA SER A 89 10.07 -3.71 12.23
C SER A 89 10.17 -4.68 13.40
N ILE A 90 11.31 -5.38 13.53
CA ILE A 90 11.59 -6.38 14.57
C ILE A 90 12.55 -5.76 15.59
N TRP A 91 12.10 -5.67 16.85
CA TRP A 91 12.85 -5.08 17.97
C TRP A 91 13.64 -6.09 18.80
N ALA A 92 13.48 -7.39 18.51
CA ALA A 92 14.26 -8.46 19.06
C ALA A 92 15.19 -9.03 17.99
N LYS A 93 16.27 -9.72 18.41
CA LYS A 93 17.13 -10.41 17.43
C LYS A 93 16.32 -11.48 16.70
N PRO A 94 16.26 -11.45 15.34
CA PRO A 94 15.54 -12.46 14.58
C PRO A 94 16.12 -13.87 14.81
N PRO A 95 15.29 -14.92 14.92
CA PRO A 95 15.74 -16.31 15.07
C PRO A 95 16.16 -16.95 13.73
N PHE A 96 16.49 -16.13 12.74
CA PHE A 96 16.95 -16.54 11.42
C PHE A 96 18.07 -15.63 10.93
N ASP A 97 18.79 -16.07 9.93
CA ASP A 97 19.81 -15.26 9.25
C ASP A 97 19.13 -14.25 8.32
N TYR A 98 19.11 -12.99 8.72
CA TYR A 98 18.45 -11.92 7.97
C TYR A 98 19.21 -11.47 6.71
N GLU A 99 20.48 -11.91 6.54
CA GLU A 99 21.25 -11.70 5.31
C GLU A 99 20.94 -12.76 4.25
N SER A 100 20.40 -13.91 4.68
CA SER A 100 20.01 -15.03 3.83
C SER A 100 18.50 -15.08 3.57
N THR A 101 17.89 -13.96 3.20
CA THR A 101 16.49 -13.87 2.79
C THR A 101 16.31 -14.32 1.33
N PRO A 102 15.13 -14.83 0.89
CA PRO A 102 13.87 -14.82 1.61
C PRO A 102 13.70 -15.91 2.67
N VAL A 103 12.91 -15.61 3.71
CA VAL A 103 12.58 -16.55 4.80
C VAL A 103 11.10 -16.47 5.12
N VAL A 104 10.43 -17.62 5.16
CA VAL A 104 9.01 -17.67 5.54
C VAL A 104 8.86 -17.77 7.05
N VAL A 105 8.06 -16.88 7.62
CA VAL A 105 7.81 -16.84 9.05
C VAL A 105 6.32 -16.71 9.36
N ARG A 106 5.93 -17.27 10.50
CA ARG A 106 4.65 -16.97 11.15
C ARG A 106 4.90 -16.01 12.28
N LEU A 107 4.24 -14.87 12.23
CA LEU A 107 4.28 -13.84 13.25
C LEU A 107 3.02 -13.93 14.10
N LYS A 108 3.17 -14.02 15.44
CA LYS A 108 2.06 -14.21 16.39
C LYS A 108 1.99 -13.06 17.38
N GLY A 109 0.78 -12.54 17.64
CA GLY A 109 0.57 -11.52 18.64
C GLY A 109 1.25 -10.18 18.31
N VAL A 110 1.44 -9.89 17.03
CA VAL A 110 2.11 -8.68 16.55
C VAL A 110 1.16 -7.50 16.48
N ARG A 111 1.73 -6.31 16.41
CA ARG A 111 1.00 -5.05 16.30
C ARG A 111 1.17 -4.46 14.90
N VAL A 112 0.12 -3.81 14.42
CA VAL A 112 0.15 -3.09 13.14
C VAL A 112 0.02 -1.60 13.44
N ARG A 113 0.88 -0.81 12.83
CA ARG A 113 0.77 0.64 12.76
C ARG A 113 0.89 1.08 11.31
N ALA A 114 0.10 2.05 10.90
CA ALA A 114 0.27 2.64 9.59
C ALA A 114 1.20 3.86 9.68
N TRP A 115 2.19 3.88 8.81
CA TRP A 115 3.00 5.07 8.57
C TRP A 115 2.72 5.59 7.17
N GLN A 116 2.20 6.80 7.08
CA GLN A 116 1.69 7.37 5.82
C GLN A 116 0.66 6.46 5.11
N GLY A 117 -0.21 5.82 5.89
CA GLY A 117 -1.23 4.91 5.37
C GLY A 117 -0.76 3.49 5.06
N ILE A 118 0.54 3.21 5.07
CA ILE A 118 1.09 1.88 4.78
C ILE A 118 1.23 1.10 6.08
N PRO A 119 0.70 -0.13 6.17
CA PRO A 119 0.88 -0.98 7.33
C PRO A 119 2.37 -1.27 7.60
N ASP A 120 2.75 -1.18 8.87
CA ASP A 120 4.05 -1.60 9.39
C ASP A 120 3.79 -2.55 10.55
N ILE A 121 4.22 -3.80 10.40
CA ILE A 121 4.11 -4.83 11.44
C ILE A 121 5.25 -4.64 12.44
N THR A 122 4.91 -4.51 13.70
CA THR A 122 5.88 -4.41 14.78
C THR A 122 5.94 -5.71 15.56
N VAL A 123 7.14 -6.29 15.63
CA VAL A 123 7.49 -7.47 16.41
C VAL A 123 8.36 -7.04 17.58
N ASP A 124 7.91 -7.27 18.80
CA ASP A 124 8.61 -6.82 20.01
C ASP A 124 9.53 -7.89 20.62
N ASN A 125 9.20 -9.17 20.41
CA ASN A 125 9.89 -10.29 21.05
C ASN A 125 10.17 -11.42 20.05
N GLU A 126 11.27 -12.13 20.26
CA GLU A 126 11.64 -13.30 19.46
C GLU A 126 10.58 -14.41 19.49
N SER A 127 9.90 -14.60 20.64
CA SER A 127 8.83 -15.60 20.79
C SER A 127 7.61 -15.37 19.88
N GLN A 128 7.50 -14.20 19.28
CA GLN A 128 6.45 -13.89 18.31
C GLN A 128 6.78 -14.41 16.90
N ILE A 129 8.00 -14.91 16.67
CA ILE A 129 8.48 -15.33 15.36
C ILE A 129 8.67 -16.85 15.34
N GLU A 130 7.98 -17.51 14.43
CA GLU A 130 8.15 -18.94 14.14
C GLU A 130 8.64 -19.06 12.68
N VAL A 131 9.84 -19.59 12.49
CA VAL A 131 10.37 -19.83 11.13
C VAL A 131 9.70 -21.09 10.56
N LEU A 132 9.15 -20.99 9.37
CA LEU A 132 8.48 -22.09 8.69
C LEU A 132 9.40 -22.75 7.66
N ALA A 133 9.30 -24.07 7.52
CA ALA A 133 10.07 -24.81 6.55
C ALA A 133 9.56 -24.62 5.10
N ALA A 134 8.29 -24.24 4.94
CA ALA A 134 7.67 -24.01 3.64
C ALA A 134 6.55 -22.97 3.75
N ALA A 135 6.31 -22.27 2.65
CA ALA A 135 5.22 -21.31 2.52
C ALA A 135 3.87 -22.04 2.37
N PRO A 136 2.80 -21.58 3.07
CA PRO A 136 1.49 -22.22 2.95
C PRO A 136 0.81 -22.00 1.60
N TRP A 137 1.29 -21.04 0.80
CA TRP A 137 0.79 -20.75 -0.56
C TRP A 137 1.48 -21.54 -1.67
N GLY A 138 2.46 -22.41 -1.32
CA GLY A 138 3.20 -23.25 -2.27
C GLY A 138 4.44 -22.57 -2.86
N GLU A 139 5.34 -23.41 -3.39
CA GLU A 139 6.60 -22.96 -3.99
C GLU A 139 6.42 -22.28 -5.37
N GLU A 140 5.22 -22.38 -5.94
CA GLU A 140 4.90 -21.81 -7.26
C GLU A 140 4.71 -20.30 -7.23
N VAL A 141 4.51 -19.72 -6.02
CA VAL A 141 4.24 -18.30 -5.83
C VAL A 141 5.56 -17.60 -5.51
N ASP A 142 6.12 -16.93 -6.51
CA ASP A 142 7.29 -16.08 -6.34
C ASP A 142 6.84 -14.70 -5.86
N LEU A 143 7.26 -14.32 -4.65
CA LEU A 143 6.94 -13.03 -4.05
C LEU A 143 8.09 -12.01 -4.17
N SER A 144 9.22 -12.38 -4.77
CA SER A 144 10.46 -11.56 -4.78
C SER A 144 10.28 -10.20 -5.47
N ASP A 145 9.61 -10.19 -6.62
CA ASP A 145 9.28 -8.97 -7.37
C ASP A 145 7.77 -8.83 -7.63
N ASN A 146 6.97 -9.57 -6.87
CA ASN A 146 5.57 -9.75 -7.21
C ASN A 146 4.77 -8.47 -6.97
N VAL A 147 4.24 -7.95 -8.05
CA VAL A 147 3.17 -6.96 -8.05
C VAL A 147 1.86 -7.74 -8.07
N VAL A 148 1.12 -7.72 -6.98
CA VAL A 148 -0.14 -8.45 -6.87
C VAL A 148 -1.22 -7.73 -7.68
N GLU A 149 -1.83 -8.43 -8.64
CA GLU A 149 -2.99 -7.89 -9.35
C GLU A 149 -4.19 -7.84 -8.43
N VAL A 150 -4.77 -6.65 -8.29
CA VAL A 150 -5.92 -6.39 -7.41
C VAL A 150 -6.97 -5.63 -8.20
N GLU A 151 -8.22 -6.08 -8.09
CA GLU A 151 -9.35 -5.35 -8.64
C GLU A 151 -9.42 -3.93 -8.02
N LEU A 152 -9.64 -2.92 -8.84
CA LEU A 152 -9.71 -1.53 -8.39
C LEU A 152 -10.74 -1.32 -7.27
N HIS A 153 -11.86 -2.05 -7.33
CA HIS A 153 -12.89 -2.06 -6.31
C HIS A 153 -12.35 -2.48 -4.92
N ASP A 154 -11.49 -3.50 -4.86
CA ASP A 154 -10.94 -4.00 -3.60
C ASP A 154 -9.92 -3.02 -2.99
N LEU A 155 -9.32 -2.17 -3.82
CA LEU A 155 -8.41 -1.11 -3.35
C LEU A 155 -9.15 0.04 -2.66
N THR A 156 -10.42 0.25 -2.97
CA THR A 156 -11.21 1.35 -2.40
C THR A 156 -11.82 1.01 -1.04
N THR A 157 -11.96 -0.26 -0.72
CA THR A 157 -12.59 -0.76 0.52
C THR A 157 -11.60 -1.36 1.50
N GLY A 158 -10.38 -1.62 1.06
CA GLY A 158 -9.34 -2.30 1.81
C GLY A 158 -8.44 -1.41 2.64
N ALA A 159 -7.36 -2.00 3.15
CA ALA A 159 -6.24 -1.29 3.75
C ALA A 159 -5.32 -0.71 2.67
N SER A 160 -4.47 0.22 3.07
CA SER A 160 -3.34 0.64 2.24
C SER A 160 -2.41 -0.52 1.95
N ARG A 161 -1.97 -0.67 0.70
CA ARG A 161 -1.14 -1.80 0.23
C ARG A 161 0.04 -1.29 -0.59
N VAL A 162 1.09 -2.08 -0.64
CA VAL A 162 2.30 -1.84 -1.45
C VAL A 162 2.51 -3.02 -2.41
N GLY A 163 3.11 -2.77 -3.57
CA GLY A 163 3.39 -3.80 -4.56
C GLY A 163 2.11 -4.35 -5.19
N ILE A 164 1.19 -3.47 -5.55
CA ILE A 164 -0.05 -3.83 -6.23
C ILE A 164 -0.06 -3.34 -7.68
N SER A 165 -0.79 -4.05 -8.50
CA SER A 165 -1.14 -3.68 -9.87
C SER A 165 -2.65 -3.64 -10.01
N THR A 166 -3.16 -2.66 -10.73
CA THR A 166 -4.60 -2.60 -11.05
C THR A 166 -4.82 -2.00 -12.42
N THR A 167 -5.95 -2.31 -13.01
CA THR A 167 -6.32 -1.85 -14.34
C THR A 167 -7.64 -1.09 -14.28
N GLY A 168 -7.73 -0.03 -15.08
CA GLY A 168 -8.96 0.74 -15.22
C GLY A 168 -8.86 1.85 -16.27
N THR A 169 -10.01 2.40 -16.63
CA THR A 169 -10.13 3.44 -17.64
C THR A 169 -9.89 4.83 -17.01
N ILE A 170 -9.14 5.68 -17.69
CA ILE A 170 -8.95 7.06 -17.27
C ILE A 170 -10.18 7.89 -17.64
N VAL A 171 -10.90 8.35 -16.62
CA VAL A 171 -12.13 9.13 -16.77
C VAL A 171 -11.94 10.62 -16.51
N SER A 172 -10.84 11.01 -15.88
CA SER A 172 -10.53 12.42 -15.62
C SER A 172 -9.03 12.64 -15.46
N ILE A 173 -8.57 13.81 -15.89
CA ILE A 173 -7.21 14.30 -15.65
C ILE A 173 -7.32 15.66 -14.96
N ARG A 174 -6.65 15.78 -13.82
CA ARG A 174 -6.70 16.97 -12.96
C ARG A 174 -5.90 18.11 -13.57
N GLU A 175 -6.37 19.33 -13.40
CA GLU A 175 -5.74 20.55 -13.94
C GLU A 175 -4.38 20.86 -13.30
N ASP A 176 -4.13 20.34 -12.09
CA ASP A 176 -2.85 20.45 -11.39
C ASP A 176 -1.86 19.32 -11.76
N SER A 177 -2.09 18.67 -12.91
CA SER A 177 -1.12 17.75 -13.54
C SER A 177 -0.06 18.56 -14.27
N GLY A 178 1.19 18.10 -14.22
CA GLY A 178 2.33 18.73 -14.86
C GLY A 178 3.46 19.02 -13.88
N ILE A 179 4.13 20.15 -14.06
CA ILE A 179 5.26 20.54 -13.23
C ILE A 179 4.77 21.02 -11.88
N ILE A 180 5.39 20.49 -10.85
CA ILE A 180 5.20 20.88 -9.44
C ILE A 180 6.57 21.17 -8.83
N SER A 181 6.61 21.98 -7.78
CA SER A 181 7.82 22.18 -7.00
C SER A 181 7.76 21.38 -5.71
N ARG A 182 8.83 20.63 -5.39
CA ARG A 182 8.96 19.87 -4.15
C ARG A 182 10.04 20.45 -3.27
N CYS A 183 9.75 20.51 -1.99
CA CYS A 183 10.73 20.89 -0.99
C CYS A 183 12.01 20.04 -1.11
N ASN A 184 13.18 20.69 -1.17
CA ASN A 184 14.47 20.01 -1.29
C ASN A 184 14.81 19.14 -0.06
N LYS A 185 14.26 19.46 1.13
CA LYS A 185 14.52 18.72 2.38
C LYS A 185 13.55 17.55 2.61
N CYS A 186 12.23 17.80 2.57
CA CYS A 186 11.24 16.80 2.95
C CYS A 186 10.45 16.21 1.75
N ARG A 187 10.73 16.66 0.52
CA ARG A 187 10.14 16.20 -0.75
C ARG A 187 8.62 16.39 -0.87
N ARG A 188 7.99 17.10 0.07
CA ARG A 188 6.58 17.48 -0.05
C ARG A 188 6.39 18.56 -1.10
N VAL A 189 5.22 18.59 -1.70
CA VAL A 189 4.86 19.62 -2.67
C VAL A 189 4.83 20.98 -1.97
N LEU A 190 5.51 21.96 -2.53
CA LEU A 190 5.43 23.35 -2.10
C LEU A 190 4.09 23.93 -2.57
N ARG A 191 3.46 24.71 -1.71
CA ARG A 191 2.26 25.50 -2.02
C ARG A 191 2.62 26.97 -1.85
N ASP A 192 2.44 27.74 -2.89
CA ASP A 192 2.77 29.17 -2.90
C ASP A 192 4.23 29.46 -2.45
N GLY A 193 5.14 28.53 -2.78
CA GLY A 193 6.56 28.61 -2.43
C GLY A 193 6.90 28.15 -1.02
N GLU A 194 5.91 27.72 -0.23
CA GLU A 194 6.10 27.28 1.16
C GLU A 194 5.94 25.77 1.33
N CYS A 195 6.72 25.19 2.25
CA CYS A 195 6.58 23.79 2.59
C CYS A 195 5.32 23.56 3.44
N SER A 196 4.51 22.58 3.06
CA SER A 196 3.30 22.19 3.79
C SER A 196 3.56 21.57 5.17
N LEU A 197 4.83 21.29 5.52
CA LEU A 197 5.23 20.78 6.82
C LEU A 197 5.73 21.94 7.68
N SER A 198 4.98 22.34 8.70
CA SER A 198 5.30 23.48 9.59
C SER A 198 6.65 23.35 10.30
N THR A 199 7.16 22.13 10.47
CA THR A 199 8.48 21.88 11.08
C THR A 199 9.63 21.88 10.06
N CYS A 200 9.33 22.07 8.78
CA CYS A 200 10.33 22.12 7.71
C CYS A 200 10.53 23.58 7.27
N GLU A 201 11.59 24.20 7.74
CA GLU A 201 11.92 25.61 7.46
C GLU A 201 12.60 25.81 6.10
N SER A 202 12.32 24.95 5.10
CA SER A 202 12.89 25.09 3.77
C SER A 202 11.94 25.80 2.83
N TYR A 203 12.45 26.83 2.15
CA TYR A 203 11.76 27.58 1.10
C TYR A 203 12.30 27.24 -0.30
N GLU A 204 13.29 26.34 -0.39
CA GLU A 204 13.87 25.91 -1.66
C GLU A 204 13.10 24.75 -2.24
N GLY A 205 12.70 24.89 -3.50
CA GLY A 205 12.02 23.87 -4.28
C GLY A 205 12.90 23.26 -5.35
N VAL A 206 12.60 22.00 -5.66
CA VAL A 206 13.13 21.31 -6.84
C VAL A 206 11.94 20.91 -7.69
N ASP A 207 12.01 21.26 -8.96
CA ASP A 207 10.95 20.93 -9.89
C ASP A 207 10.84 19.41 -10.10
N ASP A 208 9.61 18.96 -10.24
CA ASP A 208 9.23 17.58 -10.42
C ASP A 208 8.02 17.49 -11.34
N VAL A 209 7.76 16.34 -11.91
CA VAL A 209 6.57 16.09 -12.76
C VAL A 209 5.63 15.15 -12.05
N ARG A 210 4.34 15.45 -12.12
CA ARG A 210 3.28 14.63 -11.56
C ARG A 210 2.04 14.66 -12.44
N LEU A 211 1.49 13.50 -12.77
CA LEU A 211 0.15 13.41 -13.36
C LEU A 211 -0.84 12.98 -12.26
N ARG A 212 -1.98 13.64 -12.23
CA ARG A 212 -3.11 13.30 -11.36
C ARG A 212 -4.33 12.99 -12.19
N MET A 213 -4.83 11.79 -12.05
CA MET A 213 -5.93 11.24 -12.84
C MET A 213 -6.96 10.57 -11.96
N VAL A 214 -8.10 10.25 -12.53
CA VAL A 214 -9.10 9.36 -11.93
C VAL A 214 -9.22 8.15 -12.83
N MET A 215 -9.06 6.99 -12.24
CA MET A 215 -9.22 5.68 -12.87
C MET A 215 -10.52 5.05 -12.42
N ASP A 216 -11.24 4.40 -13.32
CA ASP A 216 -12.55 3.76 -13.10
C ASP A 216 -12.59 2.38 -13.75
N ASN A 217 -13.19 1.40 -13.08
CA ASN A 217 -13.40 0.05 -13.63
C ASN A 217 -14.90 -0.31 -13.78
N GLY A 218 -15.79 0.68 -13.71
CA GLY A 218 -17.24 0.49 -13.77
C GLY A 218 -17.89 0.10 -12.44
N LYS A 219 -17.09 -0.23 -11.41
CA LYS A 219 -17.58 -0.54 -10.05
C LYS A 219 -17.12 0.49 -9.03
N SER A 220 -15.92 1.01 -9.20
CA SER A 220 -15.29 1.97 -8.29
C SER A 220 -14.33 2.89 -9.02
N THR A 221 -14.06 4.03 -8.41
CA THR A 221 -13.08 5.00 -8.89
C THR A 221 -11.96 5.17 -7.87
N ILE A 222 -10.74 5.42 -8.34
CA ILE A 222 -9.58 5.74 -7.50
C ILE A 222 -8.83 6.94 -8.06
N SER A 223 -8.28 7.78 -7.18
CA SER A 223 -7.32 8.80 -7.59
C SER A 223 -5.99 8.15 -7.93
N LEU A 224 -5.52 8.29 -9.16
CA LEU A 224 -4.22 7.82 -9.63
C LEU A 224 -3.23 8.99 -9.68
N ILE A 225 -2.10 8.83 -9.02
CA ILE A 225 -1.01 9.81 -9.04
C ILE A 225 0.25 9.12 -9.54
N LEU A 226 0.75 9.56 -10.68
CA LEU A 226 2.01 9.09 -11.22
C LEU A 226 3.16 9.97 -10.71
N ASN A 227 4.26 9.32 -10.30
CA ASN A 227 5.51 10.00 -10.02
C ASN A 227 6.18 10.48 -11.34
N LYS A 228 7.34 11.14 -11.22
CA LYS A 228 8.09 11.65 -12.36
C LYS A 228 8.37 10.57 -13.40
N ALA A 229 8.99 9.46 -12.99
CA ALA A 229 9.41 8.40 -13.89
C ALA A 229 8.22 7.77 -14.65
N ALA A 230 7.14 7.45 -13.92
CA ALA A 230 5.92 6.92 -14.53
C ALA A 230 5.23 7.93 -15.46
N SER A 231 5.25 9.22 -15.10
CA SER A 231 4.68 10.28 -15.93
C SER A 231 5.46 10.43 -17.23
N GLU A 232 6.79 10.55 -17.16
CA GLU A 232 7.67 10.67 -18.32
C GLU A 232 7.55 9.47 -19.27
N SER A 233 7.51 8.26 -18.71
CA SER A 233 7.35 7.01 -19.46
C SER A 233 6.00 6.96 -20.17
N LEU A 234 4.90 7.27 -19.46
CA LEU A 234 3.54 7.16 -20.00
C LEU A 234 3.30 8.17 -21.15
N ILE A 235 3.81 9.39 -21.03
CA ILE A 235 3.63 10.42 -22.05
C ILE A 235 4.75 10.43 -23.11
N GLY A 236 5.81 9.64 -22.92
CA GLY A 236 6.95 9.58 -23.84
C GLY A 236 7.76 10.89 -23.91
N MET A 237 7.78 11.66 -22.82
CA MET A 237 8.39 12.99 -22.80
C MET A 237 9.14 13.22 -21.49
N GLU A 238 10.42 13.53 -21.56
CA GLU A 238 11.27 13.87 -20.41
C GLU A 238 10.91 15.25 -19.84
N MET A 239 11.24 15.46 -18.56
CA MET A 239 10.91 16.67 -17.83
C MET A 239 11.33 17.96 -18.51
N ASP A 240 12.53 18.01 -19.10
CA ASP A 240 13.03 19.21 -19.77
C ASP A 240 12.16 19.61 -20.96
N LYS A 241 11.67 18.62 -21.70
CA LYS A 241 10.72 18.83 -22.82
C LYS A 241 9.35 19.25 -22.32
N ILE A 242 8.88 18.67 -21.19
CA ILE A 242 7.63 19.07 -20.56
C ILE A 242 7.73 20.52 -20.09
N SER A 243 8.85 20.90 -19.45
CA SER A 243 9.09 22.28 -19.00
C SER A 243 9.09 23.26 -20.15
N SER A 244 9.79 22.95 -21.23
CA SER A 244 9.82 23.77 -22.45
C SER A 244 8.45 23.90 -23.08
N PHE A 245 7.71 22.80 -23.20
CA PHE A 245 6.37 22.82 -23.74
C PHE A 245 5.41 23.70 -22.93
N ILE A 246 5.46 23.57 -21.57
CA ILE A 246 4.61 24.37 -20.67
C ILE A 246 5.00 25.85 -20.72
N ALA A 247 6.30 26.17 -20.84
CA ALA A 247 6.77 27.54 -20.97
C ALA A 247 6.27 28.22 -22.26
N GLU A 248 6.20 27.46 -23.35
CA GLU A 248 5.76 27.96 -24.65
C GLU A 248 4.24 28.01 -24.80
N ASN A 249 3.52 27.01 -24.33
CA ASN A 249 2.10 26.78 -24.62
C ASN A 249 1.19 26.94 -23.40
N GLY A 250 1.76 26.97 -22.21
CA GLY A 250 1.04 27.03 -20.94
C GLY A 250 0.63 25.68 -20.37
N SER A 251 0.40 25.63 -19.07
CA SER A 251 0.03 24.42 -18.33
C SER A 251 -1.32 23.84 -18.76
N MET A 252 -2.28 24.70 -19.10
CA MET A 252 -3.60 24.25 -19.54
C MET A 252 -3.53 23.49 -20.87
N GLN A 253 -2.70 23.95 -21.83
CA GLN A 253 -2.52 23.25 -23.09
C GLN A 253 -1.81 21.90 -22.89
N PHE A 254 -0.86 21.84 -21.96
CA PHE A 254 -0.24 20.58 -21.60
C PHE A 254 -1.27 19.58 -21.08
N VAL A 255 -2.12 19.98 -20.11
CA VAL A 255 -3.19 19.13 -19.57
C VAL A 255 -4.17 18.71 -20.67
N GLN A 256 -4.50 19.61 -21.61
CA GLN A 256 -5.39 19.29 -22.72
C GLN A 256 -4.78 18.20 -23.63
N ASN A 257 -3.51 18.29 -23.94
CA ASN A 257 -2.81 17.27 -24.73
C ASN A 257 -2.81 15.91 -24.02
N ILE A 258 -2.60 15.90 -22.68
CA ILE A 258 -2.68 14.66 -21.90
C ILE A 258 -4.10 14.08 -21.90
N ARG A 259 -5.14 14.94 -21.83
CA ARG A 259 -6.54 14.51 -21.95
C ARG A 259 -6.80 13.83 -23.31
N GLU A 260 -6.35 14.41 -24.40
CA GLU A 260 -6.50 13.83 -25.74
C GLU A 260 -5.78 12.49 -25.89
N MET A 261 -4.65 12.33 -25.20
CA MET A 261 -3.85 11.10 -25.23
C MET A 261 -4.46 9.98 -24.39
N LEU A 262 -4.92 10.27 -23.17
CA LEU A 262 -5.19 9.27 -22.15
C LEU A 262 -6.67 9.13 -21.76
N LEU A 263 -7.51 10.13 -22.00
CA LEU A 263 -8.91 10.06 -21.60
C LEU A 263 -9.64 8.95 -22.36
N GLY A 264 -10.33 8.07 -21.61
CA GLY A 264 -11.00 6.90 -22.17
C GLY A 264 -10.07 5.72 -22.49
N ARG A 265 -8.75 5.85 -22.24
CA ARG A 265 -7.82 4.72 -22.37
C ARG A 265 -7.82 3.89 -21.10
N GLU A 266 -7.67 2.59 -21.28
CA GLU A 266 -7.42 1.66 -20.19
C GLU A 266 -5.93 1.66 -19.84
N LEU A 267 -5.62 1.82 -18.56
CA LEU A 267 -4.27 1.84 -18.02
C LEU A 267 -4.09 0.72 -17.00
N LYS A 268 -2.94 0.05 -17.07
CA LYS A 268 -2.41 -0.76 -15.98
C LYS A 268 -1.45 0.10 -15.19
N ALA A 269 -1.60 0.15 -13.87
CA ALA A 269 -0.80 0.98 -12.97
C ALA A 269 -0.31 0.16 -11.78
N ASP A 270 1.00 0.21 -11.54
CA ASP A 270 1.68 -0.50 -10.46
C ASP A 270 2.13 0.50 -9.40
N GLY A 271 2.02 0.13 -8.12
CA GLY A 271 2.45 1.02 -7.05
C GLY A 271 1.92 0.66 -5.67
N ARG A 272 1.49 1.68 -4.94
CA ARG A 272 0.95 1.54 -3.59
C ARG A 272 -0.33 2.35 -3.43
N THR A 273 -1.26 1.81 -2.65
CA THR A 273 -2.47 2.54 -2.26
C THR A 273 -2.30 3.21 -0.91
N ILE A 274 -2.93 4.36 -0.76
CA ILE A 274 -3.19 5.01 0.52
C ILE A 274 -4.70 5.14 0.62
N VAL A 275 -5.25 4.64 1.73
CA VAL A 275 -6.68 4.75 2.03
C VAL A 275 -6.82 5.58 3.30
N ASP A 276 -7.53 6.69 3.21
CA ASP A 276 -7.79 7.60 4.32
C ASP A 276 -9.27 8.05 4.32
N GLU A 277 -9.63 8.98 5.18
CA GLU A 277 -10.99 9.53 5.28
C GLU A 277 -11.47 10.25 4.00
N GLN A 278 -10.56 10.64 3.12
CA GLN A 278 -10.84 11.30 1.84
C GLN A 278 -11.03 10.31 0.69
N GLY A 279 -10.77 9.02 0.94
CA GLY A 279 -10.90 7.95 -0.02
C GLY A 279 -9.59 7.25 -0.35
N ALA A 280 -9.62 6.46 -1.42
CA ALA A 280 -8.46 5.70 -1.87
C ALA A 280 -7.67 6.45 -2.96
N MET A 281 -6.35 6.34 -2.87
CA MET A 281 -5.40 6.95 -3.79
C MET A 281 -4.33 5.93 -4.16
N LEU A 282 -4.07 5.77 -5.44
CA LEU A 282 -2.97 4.95 -5.96
C LEU A 282 -1.80 5.87 -6.32
N LEU A 283 -0.70 5.70 -5.60
CA LEU A 283 0.59 6.32 -5.93
C LEU A 283 1.36 5.32 -6.81
N SER A 284 1.47 5.63 -8.08
CA SER A 284 2.03 4.71 -9.07
C SER A 284 3.46 5.08 -9.44
N ASP A 285 4.28 4.05 -9.46
CA ASP A 285 5.68 4.11 -9.86
C ASP A 285 5.88 3.66 -11.31
N ASN A 286 4.87 2.97 -11.88
CA ASN A 286 4.84 2.52 -13.26
C ASN A 286 3.41 2.52 -13.79
N ALA A 287 3.21 2.96 -15.03
CA ALA A 287 1.91 2.91 -15.69
C ALA A 287 2.08 2.72 -17.20
N SER A 288 1.21 1.94 -17.79
CA SER A 288 1.20 1.68 -19.24
C SER A 288 -0.23 1.63 -19.78
N VAL A 289 -0.39 2.00 -21.03
CA VAL A 289 -1.67 1.82 -21.73
C VAL A 289 -1.85 0.35 -22.04
N VAL A 290 -3.04 -0.18 -21.72
CA VAL A 290 -3.42 -1.54 -22.09
C VAL A 290 -3.88 -1.53 -23.53
N GLU A 291 -3.17 -2.24 -24.38
CA GLU A 291 -3.58 -2.46 -25.76
C GLU A 291 -4.69 -3.51 -25.80
N VAL A 292 -5.87 -3.08 -26.20
CA VAL A 292 -7.05 -3.94 -26.30
C VAL A 292 -7.27 -4.35 -27.74
N ASP A 293 -7.18 -5.63 -28.04
CA ASP A 293 -7.67 -6.18 -29.30
C ASP A 293 -9.20 -6.19 -29.34
N SER A 294 -9.76 -5.12 -29.89
CA SER A 294 -11.21 -4.92 -29.95
C SER A 294 -11.95 -6.05 -30.69
N VAL A 295 -11.27 -6.71 -31.64
CA VAL A 295 -11.87 -7.83 -32.41
C VAL A 295 -11.94 -9.08 -31.54
N LEU A 296 -10.87 -9.36 -30.81
CA LEU A 296 -10.84 -10.49 -29.87
C LEU A 296 -11.90 -10.34 -28.79
N VAL A 297 -11.90 -9.17 -28.13
CA VAL A 297 -12.91 -8.87 -27.06
C VAL A 297 -14.32 -8.91 -27.58
N ALA A 298 -14.61 -8.36 -28.76
CA ALA A 298 -15.95 -8.42 -29.35
C ALA A 298 -16.35 -9.87 -29.67
N THR A 299 -15.41 -10.70 -30.12
CA THR A 299 -15.64 -12.11 -30.42
C THR A 299 -15.95 -12.90 -29.15
N GLU A 300 -15.19 -12.68 -28.08
CA GLU A 300 -15.43 -13.30 -26.77
C GLU A 300 -16.78 -12.90 -26.17
N LEU A 301 -17.13 -11.61 -26.23
CA LEU A 301 -18.41 -11.10 -25.76
C LEU A 301 -19.59 -11.71 -26.54
N ARG A 302 -19.48 -11.78 -27.87
CA ARG A 302 -20.51 -12.42 -28.71
C ARG A 302 -20.68 -13.89 -28.33
N ALA A 303 -19.58 -14.63 -28.15
CA ALA A 303 -19.62 -16.01 -27.71
C ALA A 303 -20.28 -16.17 -26.34
N LYS A 304 -19.93 -15.30 -25.39
CA LYS A 304 -20.47 -15.29 -24.02
C LYS A 304 -21.97 -14.99 -24.00
N TRP A 305 -22.47 -14.11 -24.88
CA TRP A 305 -23.88 -13.71 -24.93
C TRP A 305 -24.70 -14.53 -25.94
N GLY A 306 -24.07 -15.51 -26.61
CA GLY A 306 -24.77 -16.36 -27.60
C GLY A 306 -25.28 -15.59 -28.83
N VAL A 307 -24.64 -14.45 -29.15
CA VAL A 307 -24.96 -13.65 -30.34
C VAL A 307 -24.07 -14.14 -31.49
N GLN A 308 -24.74 -14.66 -32.55
CA GLN A 308 -24.06 -15.10 -33.80
C GLN A 308 -23.74 -13.93 -34.72
#